data_aae82440d95255993c3c9b0606b01ab3
#
_entry.id   aae82440d95255993c3c9b0606b01ab3
#
_cell.length_a   1.000
_cell.length_b   1.000
_cell.length_c   1.000
_cell.angle_alpha   90.00
_cell.angle_beta   90.00
_cell.angle_gamma   90.00
#
_symmetry.space_group_name_H-M   'P 1'
#
loop_
_entity.id
_entity.type
_entity.pdbx_description
1 polymer ?
#
loop_
_entity_poly.entity_id
_entity_poly.type
_entity_poly.pdbx_seq_one_letter_code
_entity_poly.pdbx_strand_id
1 'polypeptide(L)'
;MGYILVVDDEKDIRQLIGQILSDEGYQVCLASNSEAAMDEINSKSPDLIILDIWLKDSNMDGIEILKTVRGNDKNIPIVIISGHGNIEIAVAAVKQGAYDFLEKPFNTDQLIVVIKRA
;
A
#
# COMPACT_ATOMS: atom_id res chain seq x y z
N MET A 1 15.05 -5.50 -11.32
CA MET A 1 13.80 -4.79 -11.06
C MET A 1 13.08 -5.39 -9.88
N GLY A 2 12.54 -4.56 -9.05
CA GLY A 2 11.88 -5.00 -7.85
C GLY A 2 10.40 -5.34 -8.06
N TYR A 3 9.64 -5.27 -7.00
CA TYR A 3 8.23 -5.62 -7.04
C TYR A 3 7.41 -4.66 -6.17
N ILE A 4 6.09 -4.71 -6.37
CA ILE A 4 5.14 -3.91 -5.61
C ILE A 4 4.44 -4.82 -4.61
N LEU A 5 4.44 -4.42 -3.33
CA LEU A 5 3.70 -5.12 -2.29
C LEU A 5 2.34 -4.47 -2.13
N VAL A 6 1.28 -5.26 -2.23
CA VAL A 6 -0.10 -4.81 -2.04
C VAL A 6 -0.62 -5.37 -0.73
N VAL A 7 -0.98 -4.50 0.20
CA VAL A 7 -1.47 -4.88 1.52
C VAL A 7 -2.91 -4.41 1.68
N ASP A 8 -3.85 -5.34 1.69
CA ASP A 8 -5.27 -5.06 1.84
C ASP A 8 -5.94 -6.30 2.41
N ASP A 9 -6.81 -6.13 3.38
CA ASP A 9 -7.53 -7.25 4.00
C ASP A 9 -8.70 -7.74 3.15
N GLU A 10 -9.17 -6.94 2.21
CA GLU A 10 -10.24 -7.32 1.30
C GLU A 10 -9.66 -8.07 0.10
N LYS A 11 -9.99 -9.36 0.00
CA LYS A 11 -9.45 -10.23 -1.05
C LYS A 11 -9.74 -9.68 -2.44
N ASP A 12 -10.97 -9.21 -2.70
CA ASP A 12 -11.36 -8.75 -4.03
C ASP A 12 -10.56 -7.52 -4.45
N ILE A 13 -10.37 -6.57 -3.55
CA ILE A 13 -9.58 -5.36 -3.82
C ILE A 13 -8.13 -5.73 -4.05
N ARG A 14 -7.57 -6.59 -3.19
CA ARG A 14 -6.18 -7.03 -3.29
C ARG A 14 -5.92 -7.69 -4.64
N GLN A 15 -6.80 -8.59 -5.06
CA GLN A 15 -6.67 -9.28 -6.34
C GLN A 15 -6.85 -8.34 -7.52
N LEU A 16 -7.79 -7.41 -7.43
CA LEU A 16 -8.03 -6.42 -8.49
C LEU A 16 -6.78 -5.56 -8.70
N ILE A 17 -6.22 -5.00 -7.63
CA ILE A 17 -5.01 -4.18 -7.72
C ILE A 17 -3.86 -5.01 -8.28
N GLY A 18 -3.68 -6.23 -7.78
CA GLY A 18 -2.64 -7.12 -8.27
C GLY A 18 -2.75 -7.39 -9.76
N GLN A 19 -3.97 -7.62 -10.25
CA GLN A 19 -4.19 -7.88 -11.68
C GLN A 19 -3.88 -6.65 -12.52
N ILE A 20 -4.33 -5.47 -12.09
CA ILE A 20 -4.07 -4.22 -12.82
C ILE A 20 -2.56 -4.00 -12.95
N LEU A 21 -1.83 -4.17 -11.85
CA LEU A 21 -0.38 -3.94 -11.85
C LEU A 21 0.36 -5.00 -12.67
N SER A 22 -0.07 -6.25 -12.61
CA SER A 22 0.53 -7.32 -13.42
C SER A 22 0.30 -7.06 -14.90
N ASP A 23 -0.86 -6.57 -15.29
CA ASP A 23 -1.17 -6.24 -16.67
C ASP A 23 -0.29 -5.09 -17.19
N GLU A 24 0.19 -4.22 -16.30
CA GLU A 24 1.10 -3.13 -16.64
C GLU A 24 2.57 -3.56 -16.61
N GLY A 25 2.85 -4.82 -16.37
CA GLY A 25 4.22 -5.36 -16.40
C GLY A 25 4.94 -5.35 -15.06
N TYR A 26 4.30 -5.01 -13.97
CA TYR A 26 4.91 -5.03 -12.65
C TYR A 26 4.86 -6.42 -12.03
N GLN A 27 5.87 -6.74 -11.25
CA GLN A 27 5.82 -7.90 -10.38
C GLN A 27 5.11 -7.51 -9.09
N VAL A 28 4.22 -8.37 -8.59
CA VAL A 28 3.36 -8.04 -7.47
C VAL A 28 3.40 -9.14 -6.43
N CYS A 29 3.42 -8.74 -5.17
CA CYS A 29 3.24 -9.64 -4.04
C CYS A 29 2.05 -9.15 -3.22
N LEU A 30 1.22 -10.05 -2.74
CA LEU A 30 0.00 -9.70 -2.02
C LEU A 30 0.11 -10.11 -0.56
N ALA A 31 -0.34 -9.24 0.35
CA ALA A 31 -0.40 -9.53 1.77
C ALA A 31 -1.78 -9.15 2.31
N SER A 32 -2.36 -10.00 3.13
CA SER A 32 -3.71 -9.80 3.65
C SER A 32 -3.74 -9.19 5.06
N ASN A 33 -2.58 -9.10 5.72
CA ASN A 33 -2.50 -8.56 7.08
C ASN A 33 -1.12 -7.97 7.34
N SER A 34 -0.97 -7.35 8.52
CA SER A 34 0.27 -6.67 8.87
C SER A 34 1.44 -7.63 9.05
N GLU A 35 1.21 -8.82 9.58
CA GLU A 35 2.28 -9.79 9.82
C GLU A 35 2.91 -10.21 8.49
N ALA A 36 2.09 -10.59 7.51
CA ALA A 36 2.56 -10.97 6.18
C ALA A 36 3.27 -9.79 5.49
N ALA A 37 2.72 -8.59 5.63
CA ALA A 37 3.32 -7.39 5.05
C ALA A 37 4.71 -7.10 5.64
N MET A 38 4.83 -7.14 6.96
CA MET A 38 6.11 -6.86 7.62
C MET A 38 7.16 -7.93 7.30
N ASP A 39 6.76 -9.19 7.18
CA ASP A 39 7.67 -10.25 6.77
C ASP A 39 8.24 -9.98 5.38
N GLU A 40 7.40 -9.58 4.43
CA GLU A 40 7.85 -9.24 3.08
C GLU A 40 8.77 -8.01 3.08
N ILE A 41 8.40 -6.95 3.81
CA ILE A 41 9.20 -5.73 3.86
C ILE A 41 10.58 -6.02 4.43
N ASN A 42 10.64 -6.79 5.51
CA ASN A 42 11.89 -7.07 6.19
C ASN A 42 12.79 -8.04 5.43
N SER A 43 12.21 -8.98 4.67
CA SER A 43 12.98 -10.02 3.98
C SER A 43 13.40 -9.64 2.56
N LYS A 44 12.59 -8.86 1.84
CA LYS A 44 12.81 -8.62 0.42
C LYS A 44 12.86 -7.15 0.01
N SER A 45 12.41 -6.23 0.83
CA SER A 45 12.38 -4.78 0.53
C SER A 45 11.70 -4.45 -0.80
N PRO A 46 10.37 -4.37 -0.83
CA PRO A 46 9.67 -3.99 -2.06
C PRO A 46 10.06 -2.59 -2.53
N ASP A 47 9.89 -2.34 -3.83
CA ASP A 47 10.18 -1.02 -4.41
C ASP A 47 9.06 -0.02 -4.18
N LEU A 48 7.85 -0.51 -3.91
CA LEU A 48 6.69 0.31 -3.64
C LEU A 48 5.70 -0.50 -2.83
N ILE A 49 4.98 0.15 -1.93
CA ILE A 49 3.95 -0.49 -1.12
C ILE A 49 2.62 0.22 -1.36
N ILE A 50 1.59 -0.55 -1.69
CA ILE A 50 0.21 -0.07 -1.70
C ILE A 50 -0.43 -0.60 -0.43
N LEU A 51 -0.94 0.28 0.42
CA LEU A 51 -1.27 -0.06 1.79
C LEU A 51 -2.64 0.48 2.18
N ASP A 52 -3.55 -0.42 2.55
CA ASP A 52 -4.84 -0.03 3.10
C ASP A 52 -4.64 0.53 4.52
N ILE A 53 -5.33 1.62 4.82
CA ILE A 53 -5.26 2.23 6.16
C ILE A 53 -5.83 1.29 7.23
N TRP A 54 -6.97 0.68 6.95
CA TRP A 54 -7.64 -0.19 7.91
C TRP A 54 -7.46 -1.66 7.56
N LEU A 55 -6.66 -2.35 8.37
CA LEU A 55 -6.40 -3.79 8.21
C LEU A 55 -7.10 -4.53 9.35
N LYS A 56 -8.18 -5.23 9.03
CA LYS A 56 -8.91 -6.04 10.00
C LYS A 56 -8.07 -7.23 10.43
N ASP A 57 -8.26 -7.65 11.67
CA ASP A 57 -7.61 -8.84 12.23
C ASP A 57 -6.08 -8.80 12.12
N SER A 58 -5.51 -7.60 12.11
CA SER A 58 -4.07 -7.39 12.08
C SER A 58 -3.59 -6.75 13.37
N ASN A 59 -2.34 -7.02 13.75
CA ASN A 59 -1.72 -6.41 14.92
C ASN A 59 -1.42 -4.93 14.70
N MET A 60 -1.27 -4.52 13.45
CA MET A 60 -0.99 -3.14 13.08
C MET A 60 -1.95 -2.69 12.00
N ASP A 61 -2.41 -1.45 12.03
CA ASP A 61 -3.13 -0.86 10.90
C ASP A 61 -2.14 -0.26 9.90
N GLY A 62 -2.67 0.30 8.81
CA GLY A 62 -1.82 0.85 7.75
C GLY A 62 -0.93 2.00 8.22
N ILE A 63 -1.43 2.85 9.12
CA ILE A 63 -0.64 3.97 9.65
C ILE A 63 0.52 3.45 10.50
N GLU A 64 0.30 2.42 11.30
CA GLU A 64 1.35 1.83 12.10
C GLU A 64 2.45 1.20 11.25
N ILE A 65 2.06 0.53 10.15
CA ILE A 65 3.02 -0.02 9.20
C ILE A 65 3.85 1.10 8.59
N LEU A 66 3.21 2.19 8.16
CA LEU A 66 3.90 3.36 7.60
C LEU A 66 4.94 3.90 8.57
N LYS A 67 4.56 4.11 9.83
CA LYS A 67 5.47 4.63 10.84
C LYS A 67 6.64 3.68 11.07
N THR A 68 6.37 2.38 11.11
CA THR A 68 7.42 1.39 11.33
C THR A 68 8.42 1.37 10.18
N VAL A 69 7.95 1.42 8.94
CA VAL A 69 8.81 1.45 7.76
C VAL A 69 9.68 2.71 7.76
N ARG A 70 9.10 3.86 8.05
CA ARG A 70 9.86 5.12 8.11
C ARG A 70 10.84 5.14 9.26
N GLY A 71 10.46 4.58 10.41
CA GLY A 71 11.34 4.48 11.57
C GLY A 71 12.57 3.61 11.35
N ASN A 72 12.50 2.70 10.40
CA ASN A 72 13.62 1.82 10.03
C ASN A 72 14.47 2.41 8.90
N ASP A 73 14.35 3.70 8.62
CA ASP A 73 15.08 4.42 7.58
C ASP A 73 14.88 3.87 6.16
N LYS A 74 13.74 3.24 5.93
CA LYS A 74 13.42 2.74 4.59
C LYS A 74 12.69 3.83 3.81
N ASN A 75 13.20 4.14 2.63
CA ASN A 75 12.65 5.18 1.75
C ASN A 75 11.70 4.62 0.70
N ILE A 76 11.09 3.49 0.96
CA ILE A 76 10.16 2.86 0.04
C ILE A 76 8.93 3.75 -0.14
N PRO A 77 8.56 4.11 -1.39
CA PRO A 77 7.32 4.86 -1.59
C PRO A 77 6.12 4.06 -1.10
N ILE A 78 5.26 4.70 -0.32
CA ILE A 78 4.05 4.07 0.22
C ILE A 78 2.85 4.86 -0.26
N VAL A 79 1.94 4.20 -0.98
CA VAL A 79 0.68 4.76 -1.43
C VAL A 79 -0.42 4.21 -0.54
N ILE A 80 -1.12 5.09 0.15
CA ILE A 80 -2.18 4.71 1.07
C ILE A 80 -3.50 4.60 0.32
N ILE A 81 -4.27 3.56 0.60
CA ILE A 81 -5.64 3.44 0.12
C ILE A 81 -6.57 3.69 1.30
N SER A 82 -7.50 4.63 1.15
CA SER A 82 -8.47 4.95 2.18
C SER A 82 -9.89 4.69 1.71
N GLY A 83 -10.76 4.28 2.62
CA GLY A 83 -12.18 4.15 2.34
C GLY A 83 -12.82 5.53 2.19
N HIS A 84 -14.02 5.54 1.58
CA HIS A 84 -14.78 6.77 1.43
C HIS A 84 -15.03 7.41 2.79
N GLY A 85 -14.76 8.70 2.88
CA GLY A 85 -14.96 9.44 4.14
C GLY A 85 -13.74 9.49 5.05
N ASN A 86 -12.64 8.84 4.68
CA ASN A 86 -11.42 8.79 5.52
C ASN A 86 -10.31 9.69 5.00
N ILE A 87 -10.66 10.75 4.28
CA ILE A 87 -9.67 11.62 3.63
C ILE A 87 -8.74 12.29 4.64
N GLU A 88 -9.24 12.65 5.82
CA GLU A 88 -8.42 13.29 6.84
C GLU A 88 -7.30 12.38 7.32
N ILE A 89 -7.58 11.10 7.48
CA ILE A 89 -6.58 10.11 7.88
C ILE A 89 -5.55 9.94 6.76
N ALA A 90 -6.00 9.93 5.51
CA ALA A 90 -5.10 9.81 4.36
C ALA A 90 -4.16 11.01 4.27
N VAL A 91 -4.68 12.22 4.47
CA VAL A 91 -3.85 13.43 4.49
C VAL A 91 -2.81 13.37 5.62
N ALA A 92 -3.23 12.91 6.80
CA ALA A 92 -2.30 12.74 7.92
C ALA A 92 -1.20 11.74 7.59
N ALA A 93 -1.53 10.66 6.87
CA ALA A 93 -0.55 9.67 6.45
C ALA A 93 0.50 10.27 5.51
N VAL A 94 0.08 11.11 4.57
CA VAL A 94 1.02 11.81 3.68
C VAL A 94 1.97 12.69 4.49
N LYS A 95 1.46 13.40 5.49
CA LYS A 95 2.31 14.21 6.38
C LYS A 95 3.30 13.38 7.17
N GLN A 96 3.00 12.12 7.42
CA GLN A 96 3.87 11.20 8.15
C GLN A 96 4.82 10.42 7.24
N GLY A 97 4.84 10.72 5.96
CA GLY A 97 5.81 10.14 5.05
C GLY A 97 5.26 9.26 3.94
N ALA A 98 3.95 9.10 3.82
CA ALA A 98 3.39 8.42 2.65
C ALA A 98 3.64 9.26 1.40
N TYR A 99 3.84 8.59 0.28
CA TYR A 99 4.06 9.28 -0.99
C TYR A 99 2.77 9.96 -1.48
N ASP A 100 1.66 9.23 -1.44
CA ASP A 100 0.36 9.72 -1.91
C ASP A 100 -0.73 8.83 -1.34
N PHE A 101 -1.97 9.12 -1.69
CA PHE A 101 -3.10 8.29 -1.29
C PHE A 101 -4.12 8.18 -2.42
N LEU A 102 -4.95 7.14 -2.34
CA LEU A 102 -6.09 6.94 -3.23
C LEU A 102 -7.33 6.67 -2.37
N GLU A 103 -8.44 7.32 -2.67
CA GLU A 103 -9.71 7.07 -1.99
C GLU A 103 -10.54 6.06 -2.76
N LYS A 104 -11.13 5.10 -2.06
CA LYS A 104 -12.07 4.14 -2.65
C LYS A 104 -13.42 4.83 -2.88
N PRO A 105 -14.11 4.58 -3.98
CA PRO A 105 -13.66 3.80 -5.12
C PRO A 105 -12.71 4.61 -6.03
N PHE A 106 -11.67 3.99 -6.50
CA PHE A 106 -10.75 4.60 -7.47
C PHE A 106 -10.85 3.84 -8.80
N ASN A 107 -10.50 4.50 -9.90
CA ASN A 107 -10.47 3.82 -11.19
C ASN A 107 -9.04 3.34 -11.52
N THR A 108 -8.94 2.51 -12.54
CA THR A 108 -7.67 1.93 -12.98
C THR A 108 -6.65 3.00 -13.36
N ASP A 109 -7.09 4.05 -14.06
CA ASP A 109 -6.19 5.12 -14.50
C ASP A 109 -5.61 5.89 -13.33
N GLN A 110 -6.39 6.15 -12.28
CA GLN A 110 -5.90 6.83 -11.09
C GLN A 110 -4.79 6.01 -10.42
N LEU A 111 -5.00 4.71 -10.29
CA LEU A 111 -4.00 3.81 -9.70
C LEU A 111 -2.70 3.83 -10.51
N ILE A 112 -2.82 3.68 -11.83
CA ILE A 112 -1.64 3.63 -12.71
C ILE A 112 -0.85 4.93 -12.65
N VAL A 113 -1.52 6.08 -12.67
CA VAL A 113 -0.86 7.39 -12.62
C VAL A 113 -0.05 7.54 -11.32
N VAL A 114 -0.64 7.17 -10.19
CA VAL A 114 0.04 7.29 -8.89
C VAL A 114 1.26 6.36 -8.84
N ILE A 115 1.11 5.12 -9.31
CA ILE A 115 2.20 4.15 -9.32
C ILE A 115 3.37 4.63 -10.19
N LYS A 116 3.09 5.18 -11.35
CA LYS A 116 4.14 5.64 -12.26
C LYS A 116 4.90 6.86 -11.74
N ARG A 117 4.27 7.67 -10.89
CA ARG A 117 4.95 8.79 -10.26
C ARG A 117 5.85 8.39 -9.10
N ALA A 118 5.51 7.30 -8.46
CA ALA A 118 6.21 6.87 -7.25
C ALA A 118 7.56 6.14 -7.51
#